data_d3c3687af72a0a8bc1dc1dc7a2c72fda
#
_entry.id   d3c3687af72a0a8bc1dc1dc7a2c72fda
#
_cell.length_a   1.000
_cell.length_b   1.000
_cell.length_c   1.000
_cell.angle_alpha   90.00
_cell.angle_beta   90.00
_cell.angle_gamma   90.00
#
_symmetry.space_group_name_H-M   'P 1'
#
loop_
_entity.id
_entity.type
_entity.pdbx_description
1 polymer ?
#
loop_
_entity_poly.entity_id
_entity_poly.type
_entity_poly.pdbx_seq_one_letter_code
_entity_poly.pdbx_strand_id
1 'polypeptide(L)'
;MEFSFENRYDRDLVKSFTDELITRDFSDIATYFRSVDGPTPEILWSPTSAELDEGALRVPLDYWIELPRGQDLPLASVLDPLQIRGALGLVMLLDVEDDGWDYRYRVYGTTIAERSGFDATGKLISELDLQPMGPFFIASYRAFFESRGYMFSRHVPPLRSHTTSWDR
;
A
#
# COMPACT_ATOMS: atom_id res chain seq x y z
N MET A 1 15.03 6.62 29.84
CA MET A 1 13.67 6.88 29.41
C MET A 1 13.48 6.01 28.17
N GLU A 2 12.94 4.79 28.37
CA GLU A 2 12.63 3.88 27.27
C GLU A 2 11.49 4.52 26.49
N PHE A 3 11.75 4.92 25.25
CA PHE A 3 10.68 5.25 24.32
C PHE A 3 9.98 3.93 23.98
N SER A 4 8.82 3.73 24.57
CA SER A 4 7.88 2.70 24.17
C SER A 4 7.53 2.95 22.70
N PHE A 5 7.78 1.96 21.83
CA PHE A 5 7.43 1.99 20.40
C PHE A 5 5.90 1.87 20.16
N GLU A 6 5.10 1.93 21.22
CA GLU A 6 3.65 1.93 21.17
C GLU A 6 3.15 3.26 20.60
N ASN A 7 2.58 3.20 19.41
CA ASN A 7 1.83 4.25 18.70
C ASN A 7 2.64 5.30 17.92
N ARG A 8 3.42 4.88 16.92
CA ARG A 8 3.88 5.84 15.91
C ARG A 8 2.73 6.34 15.00
N TYR A 9 1.65 5.58 14.88
CA TYR A 9 0.46 5.94 14.11
C TYR A 9 -0.79 5.88 14.99
N ASP A 10 -1.62 6.91 14.87
CA ASP A 10 -2.92 6.98 15.55
C ASP A 10 -3.84 5.86 15.03
N ARG A 11 -4.14 4.87 15.89
CA ARG A 11 -4.98 3.72 15.52
C ARG A 11 -6.43 4.11 15.22
N ASP A 12 -6.95 5.15 15.85
CA ASP A 12 -8.30 5.62 15.58
C ASP A 12 -8.38 6.24 14.18
N LEU A 13 -7.36 7.00 13.79
CA LEU A 13 -7.23 7.54 12.44
C LEU A 13 -7.07 6.43 11.39
N VAL A 14 -6.20 5.45 11.66
CA VAL A 14 -6.01 4.30 10.76
C VAL A 14 -7.32 3.52 10.62
N LYS A 15 -8.07 3.34 11.71
CA LYS A 15 -9.36 2.66 11.68
C LYS A 15 -10.39 3.44 10.84
N SER A 16 -10.52 4.75 11.07
CA SER A 16 -11.40 5.61 10.27
C SER A 16 -11.10 5.48 8.77
N PHE A 17 -9.82 5.59 8.39
CA PHE A 17 -9.42 5.43 6.99
C PHE A 17 -9.69 4.02 6.44
N THR A 18 -9.49 2.98 7.25
CA THR A 18 -9.80 1.60 6.85
C THR A 18 -11.29 1.44 6.56
N ASP A 19 -12.14 1.93 7.47
CA ASP A 19 -13.58 1.88 7.31
C ASP A 19 -14.04 2.65 6.06
N GLU A 20 -13.49 3.85 5.81
CA GLU A 20 -13.76 4.64 4.60
C GLU A 20 -13.31 3.95 3.32
N LEU A 21 -12.12 3.33 3.33
CA LEU A 21 -11.63 2.57 2.18
C LEU A 21 -12.57 1.39 1.85
N ILE A 22 -13.05 0.68 2.86
CA ILE A 22 -13.96 -0.47 2.68
C ILE A 22 -15.35 0.00 2.23
N THR A 23 -15.87 1.06 2.82
CA THR A 23 -17.20 1.61 2.50
C THR A 23 -17.21 2.48 1.24
N ARG A 24 -16.03 2.89 0.76
CA ARG A 24 -15.84 3.80 -0.40
C ARG A 24 -16.38 5.21 -0.18
N ASP A 25 -16.39 5.66 1.07
CA ASP A 25 -16.67 7.04 1.46
C ASP A 25 -15.38 7.67 1.99
N PHE A 26 -14.76 8.58 1.24
CA PHE A 26 -13.41 9.08 1.49
C PHE A 26 -13.39 10.47 2.15
N SER A 27 -14.35 10.80 3.00
CA SER A 27 -14.51 12.14 3.57
C SER A 27 -13.42 12.51 4.57
N ASP A 28 -13.05 11.60 5.49
CA ASP A 28 -11.97 11.81 6.46
C ASP A 28 -10.60 11.76 5.77
N ILE A 29 -10.41 10.82 4.84
CA ILE A 29 -9.21 10.74 4.01
C ILE A 29 -8.99 12.06 3.26
N ALA A 30 -10.04 12.58 2.58
CA ALA A 30 -9.96 13.84 1.86
C ALA A 30 -9.65 15.03 2.79
N THR A 31 -10.23 15.04 3.99
CA THR A 31 -9.99 16.07 5.00
C THR A 31 -8.56 16.01 5.51
N TYR A 32 -8.07 14.81 5.80
CA TYR A 32 -6.68 14.60 6.23
C TYR A 32 -5.67 15.07 5.18
N PHE A 33 -5.84 14.64 3.92
CA PHE A 33 -4.91 15.03 2.85
C PHE A 33 -4.87 16.55 2.66
N ARG A 34 -6.02 17.24 2.73
CA ARG A 34 -6.07 18.70 2.71
C ARG A 34 -5.33 19.33 3.90
N SER A 35 -5.39 18.73 5.08
CA SER A 35 -4.71 19.25 6.28
C SER A 35 -3.17 19.16 6.21
N VAL A 36 -2.65 18.31 5.32
CA VAL A 36 -1.21 18.14 5.08
C VAL A 36 -0.79 18.69 3.71
N ASP A 37 -1.56 19.65 3.17
CA ASP A 37 -1.34 20.32 1.89
C ASP A 37 -1.21 19.36 0.69
N GLY A 38 -1.87 18.21 0.77
CA GLY A 38 -1.90 17.21 -0.29
C GLY A 38 -3.25 17.09 -0.99
N PRO A 39 -3.29 16.74 -2.28
CA PRO A 39 -4.54 16.39 -2.95
C PRO A 39 -5.07 15.07 -2.42
N THR A 40 -6.39 14.93 -2.41
CA THR A 40 -7.05 13.65 -2.10
C THR A 40 -6.56 12.57 -3.06
N PRO A 41 -6.15 11.39 -2.56
CA PRO A 41 -5.72 10.30 -3.44
C PRO A 41 -6.85 9.81 -4.33
N GLU A 42 -6.50 9.43 -5.56
CA GLU A 42 -7.39 8.65 -6.41
C GLU A 42 -7.41 7.21 -5.91
N ILE A 43 -8.60 6.61 -5.79
CA ILE A 43 -8.77 5.25 -5.27
C ILE A 43 -9.79 4.51 -6.15
N LEU A 44 -9.37 3.37 -6.72
CA LEU A 44 -10.23 2.50 -7.51
C LEU A 44 -10.21 1.10 -6.91
N TRP A 45 -11.37 0.61 -6.51
CA TRP A 45 -11.52 -0.77 -6.04
C TRP A 45 -11.78 -1.73 -7.20
N SER A 46 -11.07 -2.85 -7.20
CA SER A 46 -11.17 -3.91 -8.20
C SER A 46 -11.03 -3.39 -9.64
N PRO A 47 -10.01 -2.54 -9.93
CA PRO A 47 -9.83 -2.02 -11.28
C PRO A 47 -9.51 -3.15 -12.25
N THR A 48 -9.85 -2.94 -13.50
CA THR A 48 -9.32 -3.71 -14.63
C THR A 48 -8.00 -3.10 -15.09
N SER A 49 -7.17 -3.87 -15.79
CA SER A 49 -5.91 -3.34 -16.34
C SER A 49 -6.13 -2.21 -17.35
N ALA A 50 -7.29 -2.16 -18.00
CA ALA A 50 -7.64 -1.09 -18.94
C ALA A 50 -7.89 0.26 -18.26
N GLU A 51 -8.21 0.25 -16.96
CA GLU A 51 -8.42 1.47 -16.15
C GLU A 51 -7.12 2.04 -15.59
N LEU A 52 -5.99 1.32 -15.74
CA LEU A 52 -4.69 1.77 -15.27
C LEU A 52 -3.90 2.44 -16.40
N ASP A 53 -3.39 3.64 -16.17
CA ASP A 53 -2.54 4.36 -17.14
C ASP A 53 -1.14 3.74 -17.24
N GLU A 54 -0.59 3.29 -16.11
CA GLU A 54 0.77 2.78 -16.01
C GLU A 54 0.88 1.32 -16.45
N GLY A 55 1.56 1.08 -17.58
CA GLY A 55 1.79 -0.26 -18.11
C GLY A 55 2.53 -1.20 -17.15
N ALA A 56 3.39 -0.64 -16.28
CA ALA A 56 4.09 -1.41 -15.26
C ALA A 56 3.17 -2.03 -14.19
N LEU A 57 1.98 -1.46 -13.98
CA LEU A 57 0.99 -1.99 -13.04
C LEU A 57 0.03 -2.99 -13.71
N ARG A 58 -0.16 -2.91 -15.02
CA ARG A 58 -1.09 -3.78 -15.76
C ARG A 58 -0.67 -5.25 -15.70
N VAL A 59 0.59 -5.54 -15.98
CA VAL A 59 1.11 -6.91 -15.99
C VAL A 59 0.95 -7.61 -14.63
N PRO A 60 1.38 -7.04 -13.50
CA PRO A 60 1.16 -7.67 -12.20
C PRO A 60 -0.33 -7.76 -11.82
N LEU A 61 -1.16 -6.81 -12.25
CA LEU A 61 -2.59 -6.88 -11.99
C LEU A 61 -3.26 -8.00 -12.78
N ASP A 62 -3.01 -8.11 -14.09
CA ASP A 62 -3.55 -9.20 -14.91
C ASP A 62 -3.11 -10.56 -14.37
N TYR A 63 -1.82 -10.70 -14.04
CA TYR A 63 -1.30 -11.90 -13.42
C TYR A 63 -2.00 -12.22 -12.09
N TRP A 64 -2.20 -11.22 -11.21
CA TRP A 64 -2.91 -11.40 -9.95
C TRP A 64 -4.36 -11.86 -10.14
N ILE A 65 -5.07 -11.30 -11.13
CA ILE A 65 -6.46 -11.65 -11.43
C ILE A 65 -6.58 -13.08 -11.93
N GLU A 66 -5.60 -13.57 -12.71
CA GLU A 66 -5.57 -14.92 -13.30
C GLU A 66 -5.10 -16.01 -12.33
N LEU A 67 -4.49 -15.65 -11.20
CA LEU A 67 -4.01 -16.64 -10.25
C LEU A 67 -5.14 -17.52 -9.70
N PRO A 68 -4.87 -18.84 -9.56
CA PRO A 68 -5.82 -19.74 -8.90
C PRO A 68 -6.10 -19.25 -7.48
N ARG A 69 -7.35 -19.06 -7.17
CA ARG A 69 -7.78 -18.61 -5.85
C ARG A 69 -8.00 -19.82 -4.94
N GLY A 70 -7.57 -19.69 -3.66
CA GLY A 70 -7.97 -20.59 -2.60
C GLY A 70 -9.45 -20.35 -2.22
N GLN A 71 -9.70 -20.09 -0.93
CA GLN A 71 -11.07 -19.74 -0.52
C GLN A 71 -11.44 -18.31 -0.99
N ASP A 72 -10.51 -17.35 -0.84
CA ASP A 72 -10.76 -15.95 -1.21
C ASP A 72 -9.57 -15.29 -1.93
N LEU A 73 -8.34 -15.67 -1.59
CA LEU A 73 -7.10 -15.12 -2.11
C LEU A 73 -6.21 -16.21 -2.71
N PRO A 74 -5.33 -15.87 -3.68
CA PRO A 74 -4.28 -16.78 -4.12
C PRO A 74 -3.35 -17.16 -2.97
N LEU A 75 -2.92 -18.42 -2.94
CA LEU A 75 -1.89 -18.84 -2.00
C LEU A 75 -0.52 -18.25 -2.41
N ALA A 76 0.30 -17.85 -1.47
CA ALA A 76 1.63 -17.33 -1.74
C ALA A 76 2.51 -18.32 -2.52
N SER A 77 2.26 -19.64 -2.37
CA SER A 77 3.00 -20.69 -3.08
C SER A 77 2.72 -20.78 -4.58
N VAL A 78 1.65 -20.15 -5.07
CA VAL A 78 1.35 -20.13 -6.52
C VAL A 78 1.93 -18.91 -7.23
N LEU A 79 2.54 -17.98 -6.48
CA LEU A 79 3.18 -16.81 -7.06
C LEU A 79 4.49 -17.22 -7.78
N ASP A 80 4.52 -17.00 -9.09
CA ASP A 80 5.73 -17.16 -9.90
C ASP A 80 6.31 -15.79 -10.27
N PRO A 81 7.42 -15.37 -9.66
CA PRO A 81 8.02 -14.06 -9.95
C PRO A 81 8.43 -13.87 -11.43
N LEU A 82 8.67 -14.96 -12.16
CA LEU A 82 9.04 -14.87 -13.57
C LEU A 82 7.92 -14.32 -14.46
N GLN A 83 6.66 -14.51 -14.04
CA GLN A 83 5.50 -13.98 -14.77
C GLN A 83 5.41 -12.45 -14.69
N ILE A 84 5.98 -11.87 -13.64
CA ILE A 84 6.00 -10.40 -13.42
C ILE A 84 7.41 -9.83 -13.44
N ARG A 85 8.36 -10.52 -14.10
CA ARG A 85 9.79 -10.14 -14.10
C ARG A 85 10.05 -8.67 -14.45
N GLY A 86 9.25 -8.08 -15.35
CA GLY A 86 9.37 -6.67 -15.74
C GLY A 86 8.93 -5.69 -14.66
N ALA A 87 8.23 -6.16 -13.62
CA ALA A 87 7.73 -5.35 -12.52
C ALA A 87 8.40 -5.67 -11.17
N LEU A 88 9.33 -6.64 -11.09
CA LEU A 88 9.92 -7.09 -9.82
C LEU A 88 10.54 -5.96 -9.01
N GLY A 89 11.20 -5.00 -9.65
CA GLY A 89 11.74 -3.82 -8.97
C GLY A 89 10.68 -2.89 -8.38
N LEU A 90 9.41 -3.07 -8.75
CA LEU A 90 8.24 -2.27 -8.31
C LEU A 90 7.32 -3.05 -7.37
N VAL A 91 7.67 -4.27 -6.98
CA VAL A 91 6.86 -5.12 -6.10
C VAL A 91 7.29 -4.96 -4.65
N MET A 92 6.32 -4.83 -3.77
CA MET A 92 6.48 -4.98 -2.32
C MET A 92 5.66 -6.20 -1.87
N LEU A 93 6.28 -7.07 -1.07
CA LEU A 93 5.57 -8.13 -0.35
C LEU A 93 5.64 -7.82 1.14
N LEU A 94 4.49 -7.91 1.78
CA LEU A 94 4.36 -7.59 3.19
C LEU A 94 3.80 -8.80 3.94
N ASP A 95 4.38 -9.08 5.11
CA ASP A 95 3.80 -9.98 6.09
C ASP A 95 2.89 -9.20 7.01
N VAL A 96 1.76 -9.78 7.36
CA VAL A 96 0.80 -9.19 8.30
C VAL A 96 1.31 -9.43 9.72
N GLU A 97 1.44 -8.37 10.49
CA GLU A 97 1.85 -8.39 11.90
C GLU A 97 0.75 -7.73 12.76
N ASP A 98 0.73 -8.03 14.06
CA ASP A 98 -0.17 -7.42 15.03
C ASP A 98 -1.66 -7.40 14.55
N ASP A 99 -2.15 -8.53 14.05
CA ASP A 99 -3.52 -8.67 13.52
C ASP A 99 -3.91 -7.58 12.49
N GLY A 100 -2.96 -7.21 11.64
CA GLY A 100 -3.15 -6.18 10.60
C GLY A 100 -3.01 -4.75 11.09
N TRP A 101 -2.43 -4.53 12.28
CA TRP A 101 -2.06 -3.19 12.76
C TRP A 101 -0.64 -2.78 12.42
N ASP A 102 0.20 -3.75 11.98
CA ASP A 102 1.52 -3.49 11.44
C ASP A 102 1.84 -4.47 10.30
N TYR A 103 2.84 -4.15 9.50
CA TYR A 103 3.23 -4.93 8.34
C TYR A 103 4.73 -4.91 8.18
N ARG A 104 5.34 -6.09 7.96
CA ARG A 104 6.77 -6.23 7.71
C ARG A 104 7.03 -6.34 6.21
N TYR A 105 7.89 -5.50 5.67
CA TYR A 105 8.33 -5.62 4.28
C TYR A 105 9.22 -6.86 4.11
N ARG A 106 8.68 -7.95 3.59
CA ARG A 106 9.44 -9.14 3.21
C ARG A 106 10.28 -8.87 1.97
N VAL A 107 9.73 -8.15 1.01
CA VAL A 107 10.41 -7.67 -0.20
C VAL A 107 10.09 -6.20 -0.37
N TYR A 108 11.11 -5.42 -0.65
CA TYR A 108 10.97 -4.01 -1.03
C TYR A 108 11.70 -3.82 -2.36
N GLY A 109 10.98 -3.65 -3.46
CA GLY A 109 11.53 -3.64 -4.81
C GLY A 109 12.65 -2.62 -5.01
N THR A 110 13.67 -2.99 -5.75
CA THR A 110 14.89 -2.16 -5.93
C THR A 110 14.58 -0.81 -6.56
N THR A 111 13.68 -0.74 -7.55
CA THR A 111 13.26 0.53 -8.16
C THR A 111 12.50 1.41 -7.17
N ILE A 112 11.73 0.80 -6.25
CA ILE A 112 11.06 1.55 -5.19
C ILE A 112 12.11 2.08 -4.21
N ALA A 113 13.07 1.25 -3.79
CA ALA A 113 14.14 1.65 -2.89
C ALA A 113 14.96 2.82 -3.46
N GLU A 114 15.31 2.76 -4.74
CA GLU A 114 16.02 3.86 -5.43
C GLU A 114 15.20 5.15 -5.43
N ARG A 115 13.89 5.08 -5.72
CA ARG A 115 13.00 6.25 -5.77
C ARG A 115 12.70 6.83 -4.39
N SER A 116 12.52 5.97 -3.38
CA SER A 116 12.24 6.40 -2.00
C SER A 116 13.51 6.85 -1.25
N GLY A 117 14.70 6.44 -1.72
CA GLY A 117 15.98 6.75 -1.10
C GLY A 117 16.35 5.85 0.08
N PHE A 118 15.60 4.76 0.32
CA PHE A 118 15.88 3.77 1.36
C PHE A 118 15.33 2.40 1.00
N ASP A 119 15.89 1.34 1.57
CA ASP A 119 15.38 -0.03 1.48
C ASP A 119 14.69 -0.40 2.80
N ALA A 120 13.41 -0.73 2.72
CA ALA A 120 12.61 -1.13 3.88
C ALA A 120 12.58 -2.65 4.09
N THR A 121 13.31 -3.44 3.32
CA THR A 121 13.31 -4.91 3.47
C THR A 121 13.64 -5.32 4.91
N GLY A 122 12.79 -6.16 5.50
CA GLY A 122 12.89 -6.65 6.88
C GLY A 122 12.34 -5.71 7.95
N LYS A 123 11.99 -4.46 7.61
CA LYS A 123 11.49 -3.47 8.56
C LYS A 123 9.96 -3.54 8.69
N LEU A 124 9.47 -3.20 9.88
CA LEU A 124 8.06 -2.91 10.12
C LEU A 124 7.72 -1.50 9.58
N ILE A 125 6.47 -1.29 9.18
CA ILE A 125 6.00 0.06 8.81
C ILE A 125 6.13 1.01 9.98
N SER A 126 5.83 0.56 11.21
CA SER A 126 5.96 1.35 12.42
C SER A 126 7.39 1.80 12.74
N GLU A 127 8.41 1.14 12.18
CA GLU A 127 9.82 1.53 12.32
C GLU A 127 10.23 2.65 11.34
N LEU A 128 9.40 2.93 10.33
CA LEU A 128 9.70 3.89 9.28
C LEU A 128 9.06 5.25 9.58
N ASP A 129 9.78 6.32 9.23
CA ASP A 129 9.21 7.67 9.22
C ASP A 129 8.54 7.95 7.87
N LEU A 130 7.27 7.57 7.78
CA LEU A 130 6.45 7.73 6.58
C LEU A 130 5.44 8.89 6.72
N GLN A 131 5.66 9.82 7.64
CA GLN A 131 4.75 10.95 7.81
C GLN A 131 4.77 11.90 6.59
N PRO A 132 3.61 12.41 6.18
CA PRO A 132 2.27 12.19 6.75
C PRO A 132 1.53 10.96 6.18
N MET A 133 2.14 10.18 5.29
CA MET A 133 1.47 9.12 4.52
C MET A 133 1.25 7.82 5.29
N GLY A 134 1.97 7.61 6.39
CA GLY A 134 1.96 6.36 7.15
C GLY A 134 0.57 5.86 7.54
N PRO A 135 -0.33 6.69 8.11
CA PRO A 135 -1.69 6.25 8.44
C PRO A 135 -2.49 5.74 7.25
N PHE A 136 -2.37 6.40 6.09
CA PHE A 136 -3.04 6.00 4.86
C PHE A 136 -2.47 4.67 4.31
N PHE A 137 -1.16 4.45 4.43
CA PHE A 137 -0.55 3.19 3.98
C PHE A 137 -1.01 2.01 4.83
N ILE A 138 -0.97 2.14 6.17
CA ILE A 138 -1.43 1.09 7.07
C ILE A 138 -2.92 0.82 6.84
N ALA A 139 -3.75 1.85 6.74
CA ALA A 139 -5.17 1.71 6.46
C ALA A 139 -5.44 1.00 5.12
N SER A 140 -4.65 1.31 4.09
CA SER A 140 -4.75 0.64 2.79
C SER A 140 -4.47 -0.87 2.91
N TYR A 141 -3.39 -1.25 3.60
CA TYR A 141 -3.04 -2.66 3.79
C TYR A 141 -4.07 -3.38 4.68
N ARG A 142 -4.57 -2.69 5.71
CA ARG A 142 -5.62 -3.22 6.56
C ARG A 142 -6.93 -3.43 5.78
N ALA A 143 -7.30 -2.50 4.92
CA ALA A 143 -8.47 -2.66 4.06
C ALA A 143 -8.35 -3.88 3.13
N PHE A 144 -7.15 -4.20 2.61
CA PHE A 144 -6.92 -5.44 1.85
C PHE A 144 -7.04 -6.68 2.74
N PHE A 145 -6.47 -6.63 3.93
CA PHE A 145 -6.51 -7.74 4.88
C PHE A 145 -7.94 -8.08 5.29
N GLU A 146 -8.77 -7.07 5.55
CA GLU A 146 -10.15 -7.24 5.98
C GLU A 146 -11.11 -7.57 4.82
N SER A 147 -11.00 -6.88 3.68
CA SER A 147 -11.93 -7.04 2.55
C SER A 147 -11.59 -8.20 1.61
N ARG A 148 -10.35 -8.75 1.71
CA ARG A 148 -9.83 -9.76 0.78
C ARG A 148 -9.86 -9.30 -0.69
N GLY A 149 -9.84 -7.98 -0.90
CA GLY A 149 -9.91 -7.35 -2.21
C GLY A 149 -8.57 -6.84 -2.71
N TYR A 150 -8.63 -6.07 -3.78
CA TYR A 150 -7.51 -5.30 -4.31
C TYR A 150 -8.00 -3.93 -4.77
N MET A 151 -7.12 -2.94 -4.73
CA MET A 151 -7.41 -1.59 -5.21
C MET A 151 -6.19 -0.97 -5.87
N PHE A 152 -6.42 0.00 -6.71
CA PHE A 152 -5.44 0.97 -7.16
C PHE A 152 -5.54 2.24 -6.31
N SER A 153 -4.40 2.83 -5.99
CA SER A 153 -4.35 4.18 -5.42
C SER A 153 -3.24 5.01 -6.06
N ARG A 154 -3.56 6.28 -6.36
CA ARG A 154 -2.59 7.29 -6.79
C ARG A 154 -2.57 8.42 -5.79
N HIS A 155 -1.41 8.76 -5.27
CA HIS A 155 -1.24 9.89 -4.38
C HIS A 155 0.02 10.69 -4.72
N VAL A 156 -0.02 11.99 -4.42
CA VAL A 156 1.15 12.86 -4.54
C VAL A 156 1.99 12.73 -3.27
N PRO A 157 3.29 12.39 -3.40
CA PRO A 157 4.16 12.31 -2.23
C PRO A 157 4.42 13.70 -1.64
N PRO A 158 4.86 13.78 -0.36
CA PRO A 158 5.27 15.05 0.23
C PRO A 158 6.36 15.75 -0.60
N LEU A 159 6.42 17.08 -0.53
CA LEU A 159 7.30 17.97 -1.33
C LEU A 159 8.82 17.62 -1.31
N ARG A 160 9.26 16.71 -0.45
CA ARG A 160 10.65 16.25 -0.37
C ARG A 160 10.97 15.05 -1.27
N SER A 161 9.98 14.50 -1.96
CA SER A 161 10.17 13.39 -2.90
C SER A 161 10.51 13.92 -4.30
N HIS A 162 11.41 13.24 -5.00
CA HIS A 162 11.70 13.51 -6.42
C HIS A 162 10.63 12.93 -7.36
N THR A 163 9.62 12.29 -6.80
CA THR A 163 8.54 11.60 -7.53
C THR A 163 7.31 12.49 -7.56
N THR A 164 6.68 12.63 -8.71
CA THR A 164 5.47 13.48 -8.88
C THR A 164 4.20 12.78 -8.43
N SER A 165 4.15 11.45 -8.53
CA SER A 165 3.06 10.60 -8.02
C SER A 165 3.57 9.23 -7.62
N TRP A 166 2.84 8.59 -6.73
CA TRP A 166 2.99 7.17 -6.39
C TRP A 166 1.71 6.45 -6.78
N ASP A 167 1.82 5.55 -7.76
CA ASP A 167 0.77 4.67 -8.21
C ASP A 167 0.99 3.29 -7.58
N ARG A 168 -0.04 2.78 -6.92
CA ARG A 168 0.02 1.51 -6.17
C ARG A 168 -1.20 0.66 -6.45
#